data_096fd1b0e5882030ca4ddfa8e91146cb
#
_entry.id   096fd1b0e5882030ca4ddfa8e91146cb
#
_cell.length_a   1.000
_cell.length_b   1.000
_cell.length_c   1.000
_cell.angle_alpha   90.00
_cell.angle_beta   90.00
_cell.angle_gamma   90.00
#
_symmetry.space_group_name_H-M   'P 1'
#
loop_
_entity.id
_entity.type
_entity.pdbx_description
1 polymer ?
#
loop_
_entity_poly.entity_id
_entity_poly.type
_entity_poly.pdbx_seq_one_letter_code
_entity_poly.pdbx_strand_id
1 'polypeptide(L)'
;MYKCHFCGFSSDSLDDFDEDFKNHKGFWCPDCDGFNQFDNKRAFKPGYRLFLETPFAINNSLHCISAPFKTNVSLLRYPGGKSRLTGLIYEFAGGASVGTSLLLADKVHELWLNDADFGIYSLYHMIKYMPDLLKSKIRTFTPSQKAFDKAKTNLLHDYTTSDMYEAAWNALIVNRMAFSGIPYANSMSIPSARWNPKTLCKRIDEIHAKSDHIHVFGMDACDFIQEYYWLPDATLFIDPPYYEKGSSLYHCYYTEDQHVELAFLLDELYKSFPYNDMIITYDNSPAIQDIYQYPEKYYVTRKYSIAN
;
A
#
# COMPACT_ATOMS: atom_id res chain seq x y z
N MET A 1 -18.87 33.72 9.92
CA MET A 1 -19.35 32.85 8.82
C MET A 1 -18.63 31.52 8.90
N TYR A 2 -19.35 30.44 9.06
CA TYR A 2 -18.88 29.06 9.04
C TYR A 2 -19.10 28.50 7.63
N LYS A 3 -18.14 27.74 7.10
CA LYS A 3 -18.21 27.21 5.75
C LYS A 3 -17.77 25.76 5.72
N CYS A 4 -18.58 24.91 5.08
CA CYS A 4 -18.23 23.53 4.83
C CYS A 4 -17.09 23.44 3.80
N HIS A 5 -16.04 22.67 4.13
CA HIS A 5 -14.91 22.44 3.22
C HIS A 5 -15.27 21.54 2.03
N PHE A 6 -16.29 20.71 2.18
CA PHE A 6 -16.64 19.68 1.19
C PHE A 6 -17.59 20.19 0.11
N CYS A 7 -18.74 20.78 0.49
CA CYS A 7 -19.75 21.24 -0.46
C CYS A 7 -19.81 22.76 -0.63
N GLY A 8 -19.15 23.52 0.26
CA GLY A 8 -19.18 24.98 0.23
C GLY A 8 -20.37 25.62 0.91
N PHE A 9 -21.30 24.84 1.51
CA PHE A 9 -22.37 25.36 2.33
C PHE A 9 -21.84 26.36 3.37
N SER A 10 -22.50 27.47 3.59
CA SER A 10 -22.04 28.49 4.53
C SER A 10 -23.21 29.09 5.29
N SER A 11 -23.00 29.35 6.59
CA SER A 11 -23.89 30.08 7.48
C SER A 11 -23.13 31.01 8.40
N ASP A 12 -23.80 32.04 8.89
CA ASP A 12 -23.28 32.93 9.94
C ASP A 12 -23.55 32.38 11.34
N SER A 13 -24.46 31.42 11.47
CA SER A 13 -24.77 30.73 12.72
C SER A 13 -24.20 29.32 12.73
N LEU A 14 -23.66 28.90 13.88
CA LEU A 14 -23.28 27.52 14.12
C LEU A 14 -24.49 26.62 14.33
N ASP A 15 -25.62 27.20 14.74
CA ASP A 15 -26.88 26.47 14.98
C ASP A 15 -27.46 25.86 13.70
N ASP A 16 -27.02 26.32 12.52
CA ASP A 16 -27.38 25.74 11.23
C ASP A 16 -26.61 24.45 10.90
N PHE A 17 -25.65 24.09 11.74
CA PHE A 17 -24.88 22.86 11.65
C PHE A 17 -25.22 21.94 12.81
N ASP A 18 -25.09 20.63 12.61
CA ASP A 18 -25.40 19.68 13.66
C ASP A 18 -24.38 19.75 14.81
N GLU A 19 -24.86 20.06 16.01
CA GLU A 19 -24.05 20.29 17.22
C GLU A 19 -23.79 19.03 18.05
N ASP A 20 -24.18 17.84 17.60
CA ASP A 20 -24.17 16.62 18.44
C ASP A 20 -22.75 16.18 18.89
N PHE A 21 -21.76 17.04 18.66
CA PHE A 21 -20.36 16.77 18.99
C PHE A 21 -19.71 17.88 19.85
N LYS A 22 -20.31 18.19 20.98
CA LYS A 22 -19.70 19.11 21.98
C LYS A 22 -18.30 18.70 22.44
N ASN A 23 -17.94 17.44 22.25
CA ASN A 23 -16.60 16.91 22.55
C ASN A 23 -15.67 16.85 21.34
N HIS A 24 -16.16 17.05 20.14
CA HIS A 24 -15.38 17.07 18.92
C HIS A 24 -15.13 18.55 18.54
N LYS A 25 -13.90 18.87 18.22
CA LYS A 25 -13.49 20.24 17.84
C LYS A 25 -13.95 20.56 16.41
N GLY A 26 -15.24 20.43 16.12
CA GLY A 26 -15.76 20.60 14.77
C GLY A 26 -17.29 20.63 14.69
N PHE A 27 -17.82 20.63 13.49
CA PHE A 27 -19.24 20.62 13.18
C PHE A 27 -19.54 19.79 11.94
N TRP A 28 -20.75 19.21 11.91
CA TRP A 28 -21.26 18.48 10.75
C TRP A 28 -22.01 19.43 9.80
N CYS A 29 -21.79 19.27 8.50
CA CYS A 29 -22.50 20.04 7.49
C CYS A 29 -23.87 19.40 7.23
N PRO A 30 -24.99 20.15 7.33
CA PRO A 30 -26.33 19.62 7.10
C PRO A 30 -26.61 19.30 5.63
N ASP A 31 -25.78 19.82 4.71
CA ASP A 31 -26.00 19.67 3.27
C ASP A 31 -25.28 18.44 2.69
N CYS A 32 -24.15 18.02 3.28
CA CYS A 32 -23.36 16.92 2.76
C CYS A 32 -22.82 15.96 3.81
N ASP A 33 -23.24 16.10 5.08
CA ASP A 33 -22.78 15.31 6.24
C ASP A 33 -21.27 15.31 6.47
N GLY A 34 -20.54 16.24 5.87
CA GLY A 34 -19.10 16.37 6.04
C GLY A 34 -18.74 16.97 7.39
N PHE A 35 -17.83 16.32 8.14
CA PHE A 35 -17.32 16.84 9.41
C PHE A 35 -16.26 17.92 9.17
N ASN A 36 -16.50 19.11 9.71
CA ASN A 36 -15.60 20.26 9.60
C ASN A 36 -14.98 20.57 10.95
N GLN A 37 -13.69 20.36 11.07
CA GLN A 37 -12.97 20.53 12.32
C GLN A 37 -12.74 22.02 12.63
N PHE A 38 -12.99 22.42 13.89
CA PHE A 38 -12.51 23.71 14.39
C PHE A 38 -11.04 23.60 14.69
N ASP A 39 -10.21 24.28 13.95
CA ASP A 39 -8.85 24.52 14.40
C ASP A 39 -8.65 26.02 14.61
N ASN A 40 -8.08 26.31 15.77
CA ASN A 40 -7.83 27.68 16.18
C ASN A 40 -6.67 28.34 15.43
N LYS A 41 -5.95 27.64 14.56
CA LYS A 41 -4.77 28.22 13.90
C LYS A 41 -4.42 27.67 12.52
N ARG A 42 -4.91 26.50 12.14
CA ARG A 42 -4.79 25.93 10.80
C ARG A 42 -5.96 24.98 10.59
N ALA A 43 -6.83 25.25 9.64
CA ALA A 43 -7.77 24.23 9.20
C ALA A 43 -6.94 23.02 8.74
N PHE A 44 -6.84 21.99 9.58
CA PHE A 44 -6.21 20.75 9.20
C PHE A 44 -7.17 20.07 8.22
N LYS A 45 -6.85 20.17 6.96
CA LYS A 45 -7.50 19.39 5.92
C LYS A 45 -6.55 18.25 5.61
N PRO A 46 -6.85 17.00 6.05
CA PRO A 46 -6.02 15.88 5.67
C PRO A 46 -5.97 15.77 4.14
N GLY A 47 -4.85 15.35 3.62
CA GLY A 47 -4.73 15.09 2.20
C GLY A 47 -5.45 13.78 1.84
N TYR A 48 -6.28 13.82 0.79
CA TYR A 48 -6.83 12.62 0.18
C TYR A 48 -6.45 12.62 -1.29
N ARG A 49 -5.51 11.77 -1.67
CA ARG A 49 -4.83 11.83 -2.95
C ARG A 49 -4.87 10.50 -3.67
N LEU A 50 -5.29 10.52 -4.92
CA LEU A 50 -5.33 9.35 -5.80
C LEU A 50 -4.30 9.53 -6.92
N PHE A 51 -3.28 8.67 -6.92
CA PHE A 51 -2.27 8.61 -7.97
C PHE A 51 -2.66 7.57 -9.01
N LEU A 52 -2.96 8.03 -10.22
CA LEU A 52 -3.35 7.21 -11.36
C LEU A 52 -2.14 6.97 -12.26
N GLU A 53 -1.68 5.72 -12.31
CA GLU A 53 -0.53 5.33 -13.11
C GLU A 53 -0.94 5.13 -14.58
N THR A 54 -0.24 5.80 -15.49
CA THR A 54 -0.46 5.70 -16.93
C THR A 54 0.82 5.33 -17.68
N PRO A 55 0.77 4.43 -18.70
CA PRO A 55 1.94 4.08 -19.49
C PRO A 55 2.40 5.20 -20.41
N PHE A 56 1.53 6.16 -20.71
CA PHE A 56 1.81 7.28 -21.62
C PHE A 56 1.72 8.60 -20.86
N ALA A 57 2.54 9.57 -21.26
CA ALA A 57 2.42 10.93 -20.74
C ALA A 57 1.09 11.55 -21.22
N ILE A 58 0.31 12.03 -20.27
CA ILE A 58 -0.87 12.86 -20.52
C ILE A 58 -0.59 14.29 -20.03
N ASN A 59 -1.41 15.26 -20.46
CA ASN A 59 -1.25 16.63 -20.02
C ASN A 59 -1.25 16.72 -18.49
N ASN A 60 -0.27 17.44 -17.93
CA ASN A 60 -0.07 17.62 -16.48
C ASN A 60 0.28 16.33 -15.71
N SER A 61 0.71 15.25 -16.37
CA SER A 61 1.19 14.09 -15.65
C SER A 61 2.49 14.37 -14.90
N LEU A 62 2.57 13.88 -13.69
CA LEU A 62 3.78 13.93 -12.88
C LEU A 62 4.80 12.89 -13.38
N HIS A 63 6.06 13.21 -13.26
CA HIS A 63 7.15 12.28 -13.52
C HIS A 63 7.70 11.74 -12.20
N CYS A 64 8.08 10.45 -12.20
CA CYS A 64 8.76 9.88 -11.05
C CYS A 64 10.06 10.66 -10.76
N ILE A 65 10.19 11.14 -9.55
CA ILE A 65 11.40 11.78 -9.04
C ILE A 65 12.19 10.82 -8.15
N SER A 66 13.50 11.00 -8.12
CA SER A 66 14.34 10.18 -7.24
C SER A 66 14.22 10.65 -5.80
N ALA A 67 13.94 9.72 -4.89
CA ALA A 67 14.01 10.01 -3.47
C ALA A 67 15.46 10.33 -3.04
N PRO A 68 15.66 11.22 -2.06
CA PRO A 68 17.01 11.56 -1.56
C PRO A 68 17.63 10.44 -0.69
N PHE A 69 17.06 9.25 -0.70
CA PHE A 69 17.50 8.08 0.06
C PHE A 69 17.32 6.79 -0.75
N LYS A 70 17.84 5.67 -0.21
CA LYS A 70 17.79 4.36 -0.88
C LYS A 70 16.37 3.79 -0.89
N THR A 71 15.82 3.51 -2.06
CA THR A 71 14.45 3.00 -2.24
C THR A 71 14.38 1.53 -2.67
N ASN A 72 15.49 0.92 -3.07
CA ASN A 72 15.56 -0.49 -3.50
C ASN A 72 15.90 -1.40 -2.31
N VAL A 73 15.09 -1.38 -1.27
CA VAL A 73 15.29 -2.11 -0.02
C VAL A 73 14.35 -3.31 0.13
N SER A 74 13.24 -3.33 -0.58
CA SER A 74 12.25 -4.40 -0.49
C SER A 74 12.86 -5.76 -0.83
N LEU A 75 12.47 -6.77 -0.06
CA LEU A 75 12.79 -8.18 -0.33
C LEU A 75 12.02 -8.70 -1.54
N LEU A 76 10.82 -8.18 -1.76
CA LEU A 76 9.91 -8.60 -2.82
C LEU A 76 10.05 -7.73 -4.08
N ARG A 77 9.60 -8.28 -5.20
CA ARG A 77 9.53 -7.61 -6.50
C ARG A 77 8.09 -7.75 -7.01
N TYR A 78 7.44 -6.64 -7.26
CA TYR A 78 6.09 -6.63 -7.83
C TYR A 78 6.08 -5.96 -9.20
N PRO A 79 5.27 -6.47 -10.16
CA PRO A 79 4.84 -5.68 -11.31
C PRO A 79 4.15 -4.44 -10.74
N GLY A 80 4.57 -3.28 -11.14
CA GLY A 80 4.00 -2.10 -10.52
C GLY A 80 4.60 -1.64 -9.18
N GLY A 81 5.64 -2.31 -8.62
CA GLY A 81 6.26 -1.94 -7.34
C GLY A 81 6.62 -0.45 -7.24
N LYS A 82 6.21 0.22 -6.16
CA LYS A 82 6.18 1.67 -6.00
C LYS A 82 7.54 2.33 -5.66
N SER A 83 8.63 1.57 -5.65
CA SER A 83 9.97 2.10 -5.33
C SER A 83 10.40 3.29 -6.20
N ARG A 84 9.88 3.42 -7.42
CA ARG A 84 10.09 4.58 -8.30
C ARG A 84 9.19 5.76 -7.96
N LEU A 85 8.08 5.53 -7.30
CA LEU A 85 7.17 6.57 -6.83
C LEU A 85 7.56 7.09 -5.45
N THR A 86 8.51 6.45 -4.76
CA THR A 86 8.88 6.80 -3.39
C THR A 86 9.27 8.28 -3.26
N GLY A 87 9.99 8.84 -4.21
CA GLY A 87 10.35 10.26 -4.20
C GLY A 87 9.12 11.15 -4.28
N LEU A 88 8.21 10.84 -5.18
CA LEU A 88 6.97 11.60 -5.35
C LEU A 88 6.06 11.45 -4.14
N ILE A 89 5.88 10.22 -3.64
CA ILE A 89 5.05 9.95 -2.46
C ILE A 89 5.66 10.61 -1.22
N TYR A 90 6.99 10.63 -1.07
CA TYR A 90 7.67 11.30 0.03
C TYR A 90 7.40 12.81 0.10
N GLU A 91 7.23 13.48 -1.04
CA GLU A 91 6.87 14.91 -1.06
C GLU A 91 5.44 15.16 -0.56
N PHE A 92 4.55 14.17 -0.66
CA PHE A 92 3.14 14.32 -0.28
C PHE A 92 2.79 13.68 1.07
N ALA A 93 3.50 12.68 1.52
CA ALA A 93 3.51 12.01 2.83
C ALA A 93 3.97 10.54 2.73
N GLY A 94 4.39 9.92 3.81
CA GLY A 94 5.01 8.59 3.80
C GLY A 94 4.07 7.41 3.60
N GLY A 95 4.49 6.37 2.90
CA GLY A 95 3.71 5.15 2.63
C GLY A 95 4.50 3.86 2.36
N ALA A 96 3.89 2.71 2.29
CA ALA A 96 4.25 1.33 2.72
C ALA A 96 5.28 0.43 1.97
N SER A 97 5.38 0.25 0.65
CA SER A 97 6.60 -0.35 0.05
C SER A 97 7.70 0.69 -0.07
N VAL A 98 7.22 1.86 -0.10
CA VAL A 98 7.74 3.11 0.28
C VAL A 98 7.99 3.09 1.80
N GLY A 99 7.09 2.63 2.66
CA GLY A 99 7.21 2.60 4.11
C GLY A 99 8.49 1.94 4.62
N THR A 100 8.86 0.78 4.11
CA THR A 100 10.15 0.16 4.46
C THR A 100 11.32 1.07 4.08
N SER A 101 11.26 1.74 2.93
CA SER A 101 12.33 2.67 2.51
C SER A 101 12.36 3.91 3.39
N LEU A 102 11.20 4.43 3.79
CA LEU A 102 11.06 5.58 4.69
C LEU A 102 11.52 5.25 6.11
N LEU A 103 11.15 4.07 6.62
CA LEU A 103 11.60 3.61 7.94
C LEU A 103 13.12 3.43 7.98
N LEU A 104 13.72 2.80 6.96
CA LEU A 104 15.16 2.62 6.88
C LEU A 104 15.92 3.93 6.63
N ALA A 105 15.25 4.97 6.17
CA ALA A 105 15.80 6.31 5.98
C ALA A 105 15.48 7.26 7.16
N ASP A 106 14.91 6.75 8.25
CA ASP A 106 14.50 7.51 9.44
C ASP A 106 13.54 8.68 9.10
N LYS A 107 12.65 8.47 8.13
CA LYS A 107 11.63 9.46 7.71
C LYS A 107 10.28 9.21 8.37
N VAL A 108 10.05 8.02 8.87
CA VAL A 108 8.93 7.62 9.71
C VAL A 108 9.47 6.85 10.91
N HIS A 109 8.77 6.91 12.04
CA HIS A 109 9.17 6.24 13.28
C HIS A 109 8.60 4.83 13.37
N GLU A 110 7.39 4.64 12.89
CA GLU A 110 6.66 3.38 12.96
C GLU A 110 6.18 3.00 11.56
N LEU A 111 6.09 1.71 11.29
CA LEU A 111 5.59 1.14 10.05
C LEU A 111 4.57 0.05 10.34
N TRP A 112 3.34 0.27 9.91
CA TRP A 112 2.24 -0.66 10.03
C TRP A 112 1.99 -1.27 8.66
N LEU A 113 2.35 -2.55 8.49
CA LEU A 113 2.24 -3.29 7.24
C LEU A 113 1.05 -4.23 7.32
N ASN A 114 0.11 -4.07 6.39
CA ASN A 114 -0.99 -5.00 6.22
C ASN A 114 -0.96 -5.59 4.80
N ASP A 115 -1.10 -6.90 4.70
CA ASP A 115 -1.27 -7.59 3.42
C ASP A 115 -2.17 -8.81 3.63
N ALA A 116 -3.27 -8.89 2.89
CA ALA A 116 -4.21 -10.01 2.96
C ALA A 116 -3.62 -11.31 2.38
N ASP A 117 -2.56 -11.22 1.56
CA ASP A 117 -1.83 -12.38 1.09
C ASP A 117 -1.06 -13.04 2.24
N PHE A 118 -1.53 -14.21 2.67
CA PHE A 118 -0.95 -14.94 3.80
C PHE A 118 0.55 -15.23 3.64
N GLY A 119 1.04 -15.43 2.42
CA GLY A 119 2.46 -15.66 2.15
C GLY A 119 3.29 -14.38 2.33
N ILE A 120 2.75 -13.23 1.93
CA ILE A 120 3.40 -11.93 2.10
C ILE A 120 3.40 -11.53 3.59
N TYR A 121 2.24 -11.62 4.25
CA TYR A 121 2.13 -11.45 5.69
C TYR A 121 3.14 -12.32 6.44
N SER A 122 3.15 -13.63 6.13
CA SER A 122 4.06 -14.60 6.76
C SER A 122 5.53 -14.25 6.52
N LEU A 123 5.88 -13.76 5.34
CA LEU A 123 7.26 -13.37 5.02
C LEU A 123 7.74 -12.20 5.88
N TYR A 124 6.94 -11.15 6.02
CA TYR A 124 7.30 -10.02 6.88
C TYR A 124 7.30 -10.41 8.36
N HIS A 125 6.40 -11.28 8.78
CA HIS A 125 6.39 -11.87 10.12
C HIS A 125 7.68 -12.65 10.39
N MET A 126 8.14 -13.47 9.44
CA MET A 126 9.40 -14.19 9.54
C MET A 126 10.62 -13.27 9.60
N ILE A 127 10.64 -12.21 8.82
CA ILE A 127 11.72 -11.20 8.87
C ILE A 127 11.77 -10.54 10.25
N LYS A 128 10.62 -10.27 10.86
CA LYS A 128 10.54 -9.65 12.18
C LYS A 128 10.98 -10.61 13.30
N TYR A 129 10.48 -11.82 13.32
CA TYR A 129 10.60 -12.72 14.49
C TYR A 129 11.58 -13.87 14.31
N MET A 130 11.84 -14.31 13.07
CA MET A 130 12.67 -15.48 12.78
C MET A 130 13.65 -15.25 11.60
N PRO A 131 14.40 -14.13 11.57
CA PRO A 131 15.24 -13.79 10.41
C PRO A 131 16.31 -14.82 10.11
N ASP A 132 16.90 -15.43 11.14
CA ASP A 132 18.01 -16.39 10.97
C ASP A 132 17.54 -17.69 10.32
N LEU A 133 16.32 -18.16 10.65
CA LEU A 133 15.74 -19.33 10.03
C LEU A 133 15.53 -19.09 8.52
N LEU A 134 14.97 -17.95 8.16
CA LEU A 134 14.76 -17.55 6.76
C LEU A 134 16.09 -17.40 6.02
N LYS A 135 17.08 -16.71 6.62
CA LYS A 135 18.43 -16.52 6.03
C LYS A 135 19.18 -17.85 5.85
N SER A 136 19.06 -18.78 6.80
CA SER A 136 19.68 -20.12 6.69
C SER A 136 19.14 -20.84 5.46
N LYS A 137 17.81 -20.85 5.27
CA LYS A 137 17.18 -21.48 4.10
C LYS A 137 17.58 -20.79 2.79
N ILE A 138 17.66 -19.47 2.77
CA ILE A 138 18.11 -18.71 1.59
C ILE A 138 19.54 -19.08 1.18
N ARG A 139 20.44 -19.22 2.15
CA ARG A 139 21.87 -19.53 1.88
C ARG A 139 22.09 -20.92 1.31
N THR A 140 21.28 -21.89 1.74
CA THR A 140 21.41 -23.29 1.33
C THR A 140 20.58 -23.65 0.10
N PHE A 141 19.66 -22.79 -0.29
CA PHE A 141 18.75 -23.06 -1.40
C PHE A 141 19.43 -22.92 -2.75
N THR A 142 19.26 -23.95 -3.59
CA THR A 142 19.64 -23.93 -4.99
C THR A 142 18.39 -23.76 -5.85
N PRO A 143 18.21 -22.62 -6.54
CA PRO A 143 17.08 -22.40 -7.43
C PRO A 143 16.98 -23.44 -8.52
N SER A 144 15.77 -23.98 -8.74
CA SER A 144 15.49 -24.93 -9.80
C SER A 144 14.04 -24.80 -10.27
N GLN A 145 13.76 -25.21 -11.52
CA GLN A 145 12.39 -25.23 -12.05
C GLN A 145 11.46 -26.07 -11.16
N LYS A 146 11.92 -27.24 -10.71
CA LYS A 146 11.15 -28.12 -9.81
C LYS A 146 10.77 -27.43 -8.50
N ALA A 147 11.71 -26.65 -7.90
CA ALA A 147 11.42 -25.91 -6.67
C ALA A 147 10.44 -24.77 -6.92
N PHE A 148 10.57 -24.07 -8.04
CA PHE A 148 9.64 -23.03 -8.46
C PHE A 148 8.22 -23.59 -8.69
N ASP A 149 8.10 -24.68 -9.47
CA ASP A 149 6.81 -25.30 -9.77
C ASP A 149 6.13 -25.79 -8.49
N LYS A 150 6.87 -26.40 -7.57
CA LYS A 150 6.36 -26.82 -6.27
C LYS A 150 5.86 -25.62 -5.46
N ALA A 151 6.65 -24.56 -5.35
CA ALA A 151 6.27 -23.36 -4.61
C ALA A 151 5.06 -22.68 -5.22
N LYS A 152 4.99 -22.61 -6.56
CA LYS A 152 3.83 -22.07 -7.31
C LYS A 152 2.58 -22.92 -7.08
N THR A 153 2.68 -24.24 -7.13
CA THR A 153 1.55 -25.13 -6.84
C THR A 153 1.04 -24.90 -5.43
N ASN A 154 1.93 -24.84 -4.44
CA ASN A 154 1.55 -24.59 -3.06
C ASN A 154 0.89 -23.19 -2.90
N LEU A 155 1.37 -22.18 -3.61
CA LEU A 155 0.82 -20.82 -3.56
C LEU A 155 -0.59 -20.73 -4.20
N LEU A 156 -0.86 -21.51 -5.24
CA LEU A 156 -2.15 -21.51 -5.94
C LEU A 156 -3.22 -22.37 -5.27
N HIS A 157 -2.85 -23.25 -4.35
CA HIS A 157 -3.79 -23.90 -3.43
C HIS A 157 -4.07 -23.02 -2.23
N ASP A 158 -5.12 -23.33 -1.48
CA ASP A 158 -5.41 -22.64 -0.22
C ASP A 158 -4.28 -22.91 0.78
N TYR A 159 -3.30 -22.03 0.80
CA TYR A 159 -2.13 -22.10 1.68
C TYR A 159 -2.33 -21.37 3.02
N THR A 160 -3.51 -20.82 3.27
CA THR A 160 -3.84 -20.16 4.55
C THR A 160 -3.84 -21.14 5.72
N THR A 161 -4.00 -22.44 5.42
CA THR A 161 -3.89 -23.54 6.40
C THR A 161 -2.47 -24.09 6.54
N SER A 162 -1.53 -23.61 5.72
CA SER A 162 -0.13 -24.03 5.77
C SER A 162 0.58 -23.43 6.99
N ASP A 163 1.70 -24.05 7.35
CA ASP A 163 2.66 -23.43 8.26
C ASP A 163 3.13 -22.08 7.68
N MET A 164 3.13 -21.06 8.52
CA MET A 164 3.57 -19.71 8.19
C MET A 164 4.97 -19.67 7.55
N TYR A 165 5.88 -20.53 8.03
CA TYR A 165 7.21 -20.64 7.45
C TYR A 165 7.20 -21.16 6.01
N GLU A 166 6.40 -22.18 5.72
CA GLU A 166 6.25 -22.70 4.35
C GLU A 166 5.53 -21.69 3.44
N ALA A 167 4.52 -20.99 3.94
CA ALA A 167 3.83 -19.93 3.19
C ALA A 167 4.81 -18.81 2.82
N ALA A 168 5.57 -18.29 3.79
CA ALA A 168 6.60 -17.27 3.59
C ALA A 168 7.66 -17.72 2.56
N TRP A 169 8.09 -18.97 2.66
CA TRP A 169 9.09 -19.53 1.77
C TRP A 169 8.59 -19.68 0.34
N ASN A 170 7.39 -20.20 0.14
CA ASN A 170 6.78 -20.34 -1.17
C ASN A 170 6.54 -18.96 -1.82
N ALA A 171 6.03 -18.01 -1.07
CA ALA A 171 5.85 -16.63 -1.54
C ALA A 171 7.18 -16.00 -1.98
N LEU A 172 8.25 -16.15 -1.19
CA LEU A 172 9.58 -15.65 -1.54
C LEU A 172 10.12 -16.30 -2.83
N ILE A 173 10.02 -17.62 -2.96
CA ILE A 173 10.47 -18.35 -4.17
C ILE A 173 9.72 -17.85 -5.39
N VAL A 174 8.38 -17.85 -5.36
CA VAL A 174 7.56 -17.46 -6.51
C VAL A 174 7.85 -16.01 -6.87
N ASN A 175 7.85 -15.10 -5.91
CA ASN A 175 8.11 -13.70 -6.17
C ASN A 175 9.50 -13.45 -6.78
N ARG A 176 10.53 -14.15 -6.31
CA ARG A 176 11.91 -13.94 -6.76
C ARG A 176 12.23 -14.66 -8.06
N MET A 177 11.59 -15.78 -8.35
CA MET A 177 11.92 -16.65 -9.49
C MET A 177 10.94 -16.50 -10.66
N ALA A 178 9.69 -16.06 -10.43
CA ALA A 178 8.74 -15.79 -11.50
C ALA A 178 9.22 -14.67 -12.43
N PHE A 179 8.91 -14.77 -13.73
CA PHE A 179 9.15 -13.67 -14.65
C PHE A 179 8.38 -12.43 -14.20
N SER A 180 9.08 -11.32 -14.04
CA SER A 180 8.57 -10.05 -13.51
C SER A 180 7.96 -10.11 -12.10
N GLY A 181 8.11 -11.23 -11.36
CA GLY A 181 7.49 -11.40 -10.04
C GLY A 181 5.99 -11.71 -10.08
N ILE A 182 5.46 -12.07 -11.24
CA ILE A 182 4.04 -12.40 -11.45
C ILE A 182 3.80 -13.85 -10.98
N PRO A 183 2.93 -14.11 -9.98
CA PRO A 183 2.69 -15.47 -9.47
C PRO A 183 2.18 -16.44 -10.54
N TYR A 184 1.42 -15.95 -11.52
CA TYR A 184 0.85 -16.74 -12.61
C TYR A 184 1.77 -16.91 -13.82
N ALA A 185 2.98 -16.33 -13.82
CA ALA A 185 3.92 -16.48 -14.91
C ALA A 185 4.25 -17.99 -15.14
N ASN A 186 4.20 -18.42 -16.39
CA ASN A 186 4.50 -19.81 -16.76
C ASN A 186 6.00 -20.07 -16.88
N SER A 187 6.81 -19.05 -16.87
CA SER A 187 8.27 -19.16 -17.02
C SER A 187 9.02 -18.63 -15.80
N MET A 188 10.01 -19.40 -15.41
CA MET A 188 11.02 -18.97 -14.45
C MET A 188 12.06 -18.10 -15.15
N SER A 189 12.41 -16.98 -14.56
CA SER A 189 13.57 -16.24 -15.04
C SER A 189 14.88 -16.89 -14.58
N ILE A 190 15.98 -16.63 -15.31
CA ILE A 190 17.29 -17.21 -15.04
C ILE A 190 17.67 -17.01 -13.56
N PRO A 191 17.83 -18.10 -12.78
CA PRO A 191 17.94 -18.07 -11.32
C PRO A 191 19.07 -17.17 -10.80
N SER A 192 20.21 -17.20 -11.48
CA SER A 192 21.42 -16.47 -11.09
C SER A 192 21.25 -14.95 -11.09
N ALA A 193 20.35 -14.41 -11.90
CA ALA A 193 20.12 -12.97 -11.98
C ALA A 193 19.21 -12.44 -10.86
N ARG A 194 18.39 -13.30 -10.25
CA ARG A 194 17.34 -12.88 -9.31
C ARG A 194 17.48 -13.48 -7.92
N TRP A 195 18.15 -14.63 -7.79
CA TRP A 195 18.42 -15.26 -6.51
C TRP A 195 19.86 -14.98 -6.09
N ASN A 196 20.06 -13.97 -5.29
CA ASN A 196 21.36 -13.63 -4.71
C ASN A 196 21.27 -13.71 -3.18
N PRO A 197 21.70 -14.81 -2.56
CA PRO A 197 21.59 -15.03 -1.12
C PRO A 197 22.20 -13.91 -0.28
N LYS A 198 23.39 -13.42 -0.70
CA LYS A 198 24.08 -12.33 0.02
C LYS A 198 23.21 -11.06 0.07
N THR A 199 22.62 -10.67 -1.06
CA THR A 199 21.77 -9.48 -1.14
C THR A 199 20.45 -9.67 -0.39
N LEU A 200 19.85 -10.87 -0.48
CA LEU A 200 18.60 -11.18 0.22
C LEU A 200 18.79 -11.17 1.73
N CYS A 201 19.82 -11.84 2.23
CA CYS A 201 20.15 -11.84 3.66
C CYS A 201 20.46 -10.43 4.17
N LYS A 202 21.21 -9.64 3.42
CA LYS A 202 21.49 -8.24 3.79
C LYS A 202 20.23 -7.41 3.94
N ARG A 203 19.26 -7.55 3.03
CA ARG A 203 17.98 -6.85 3.12
C ARG A 203 17.15 -7.30 4.32
N ILE A 204 17.16 -8.59 4.62
CA ILE A 204 16.51 -9.12 5.83
C ILE A 204 17.13 -8.49 7.07
N ASP A 205 18.46 -8.44 7.15
CA ASP A 205 19.17 -7.83 8.28
C ASP A 205 18.84 -6.33 8.42
N GLU A 206 18.83 -5.60 7.30
CA GLU A 206 18.48 -4.16 7.27
C GLU A 206 17.04 -3.92 7.79
N ILE A 207 16.07 -4.74 7.38
CA ILE A 207 14.67 -4.61 7.81
C ILE A 207 14.52 -5.07 9.28
N HIS A 208 15.14 -6.21 9.63
CA HIS A 208 15.08 -6.75 10.99
C HIS A 208 15.69 -5.80 12.03
N ALA A 209 16.72 -5.06 11.67
CA ALA A 209 17.31 -4.05 12.56
C ALA A 209 16.33 -2.95 13.00
N LYS A 210 15.19 -2.81 12.31
CA LYS A 210 14.09 -1.91 12.66
C LYS A 210 12.83 -2.67 13.14
N SER A 211 12.95 -3.94 13.50
CA SER A 211 11.81 -4.81 13.81
C SER A 211 10.90 -4.30 14.93
N ASP A 212 11.47 -3.60 15.93
CA ASP A 212 10.69 -3.03 17.03
C ASP A 212 9.73 -1.93 16.57
N HIS A 213 10.02 -1.30 15.44
CA HIS A 213 9.22 -0.25 14.81
C HIS A 213 8.35 -0.75 13.66
N ILE A 214 8.27 -2.07 13.45
CA ILE A 214 7.45 -2.67 12.39
C ILE A 214 6.34 -3.50 13.00
N HIS A 215 5.10 -3.21 12.63
CA HIS A 215 3.90 -3.97 12.97
C HIS A 215 3.40 -4.67 11.72
N VAL A 216 3.08 -5.96 11.80
CA VAL A 216 2.72 -6.78 10.63
C VAL A 216 1.36 -7.43 10.85
N PHE A 217 0.47 -7.25 9.89
CA PHE A 217 -0.92 -7.71 9.93
C PHE A 217 -1.27 -8.47 8.65
N GLY A 218 -2.19 -9.43 8.78
CA GLY A 218 -2.75 -10.20 7.67
C GLY A 218 -4.27 -10.06 7.64
N MET A 219 -4.77 -8.83 7.63
CA MET A 219 -6.19 -8.50 7.70
C MET A 219 -6.74 -8.13 6.33
N ASP A 220 -8.06 -8.19 6.17
CA ASP A 220 -8.72 -7.47 5.10
C ASP A 220 -8.36 -5.98 5.16
N ALA A 221 -8.30 -5.32 4.01
CA ALA A 221 -7.86 -3.92 3.97
C ALA A 221 -8.88 -2.97 4.61
N CYS A 222 -10.18 -3.21 4.42
CA CYS A 222 -11.23 -2.39 5.00
C CYS A 222 -11.27 -2.56 6.52
N ASP A 223 -11.14 -3.78 7.02
CA ASP A 223 -11.07 -4.06 8.46
C ASP A 223 -9.85 -3.39 9.09
N PHE A 224 -8.68 -3.52 8.44
CA PHE A 224 -7.45 -2.87 8.90
C PHE A 224 -7.58 -1.35 8.95
N ILE A 225 -8.15 -0.74 7.91
CA ILE A 225 -8.34 0.71 7.85
C ILE A 225 -9.30 1.16 8.96
N GLN A 226 -10.43 0.48 9.15
CA GLN A 226 -11.40 0.82 10.19
C GLN A 226 -10.79 0.78 11.60
N GLU A 227 -9.94 -0.19 11.87
CA GLU A 227 -9.30 -0.36 13.18
C GLU A 227 -8.17 0.65 13.42
N TYR A 228 -7.32 0.91 12.41
CA TYR A 228 -6.08 1.66 12.59
C TYR A 228 -6.08 3.08 11.99
N TYR A 229 -7.14 3.50 11.33
CA TYR A 229 -7.26 4.87 10.80
C TYR A 229 -7.05 5.95 11.88
N TRP A 230 -7.38 5.64 13.12
CA TRP A 230 -7.38 6.56 14.25
C TRP A 230 -6.03 6.73 14.94
N LEU A 231 -4.99 6.09 14.44
CA LEU A 231 -3.63 6.27 14.95
C LEU A 231 -3.20 7.74 14.74
N PRO A 232 -2.74 8.44 15.79
CA PRO A 232 -2.35 9.84 15.67
C PRO A 232 -1.12 10.00 14.75
N ASP A 233 -1.10 11.09 14.01
CA ASP A 233 0.01 11.47 13.11
C ASP A 233 0.36 10.40 12.06
N ALA A 234 -0.61 9.57 11.70
CA ALA A 234 -0.44 8.53 10.70
C ALA A 234 -0.75 9.04 9.28
N THR A 235 -0.17 8.37 8.30
CA THR A 235 -0.55 8.48 6.89
C THR A 235 -0.90 7.10 6.36
N LEU A 236 -2.09 6.96 5.79
CA LEU A 236 -2.49 5.75 5.11
C LEU A 236 -1.97 5.76 3.69
N PHE A 237 -1.14 4.77 3.37
CA PHE A 237 -0.76 4.48 1.99
C PHE A 237 -1.43 3.19 1.53
N ILE A 238 -2.28 3.31 0.53
CA ILE A 238 -3.17 2.25 0.08
C ILE A 238 -2.80 1.92 -1.37
N ASP A 239 -2.33 0.71 -1.60
CA ASP A 239 -1.88 0.20 -2.89
C ASP A 239 -2.63 -1.08 -3.23
N PRO A 240 -3.93 -1.02 -3.56
CA PRO A 240 -4.75 -2.19 -3.82
C PRO A 240 -4.36 -2.83 -5.15
N PRO A 241 -4.80 -4.06 -5.41
CA PRO A 241 -4.65 -4.69 -6.70
C PRO A 241 -5.23 -3.80 -7.82
N TYR A 242 -4.58 -3.76 -8.97
CA TYR A 242 -5.06 -2.97 -10.10
C TYR A 242 -6.42 -3.42 -10.60
N TYR A 243 -7.28 -2.48 -10.97
CA TYR A 243 -8.64 -2.77 -11.43
C TYR A 243 -8.65 -3.61 -12.70
N GLU A 244 -7.93 -3.19 -13.77
CA GLU A 244 -7.97 -3.89 -15.05
C GLU A 244 -7.13 -5.17 -15.07
N LYS A 245 -6.04 -5.24 -14.31
CA LYS A 245 -5.05 -6.32 -14.40
C LYS A 245 -4.86 -7.10 -13.11
N GLY A 246 -5.62 -6.80 -12.08
CA GLY A 246 -5.45 -7.39 -10.75
C GLY A 246 -5.45 -8.92 -10.79
N SER A 247 -6.46 -9.53 -11.40
CA SER A 247 -6.60 -10.98 -11.51
C SER A 247 -5.47 -11.68 -12.26
N SER A 248 -4.76 -10.97 -13.14
CA SER A 248 -3.64 -11.52 -13.90
C SER A 248 -2.28 -11.31 -13.24
N LEU A 249 -2.19 -10.36 -12.29
CA LEU A 249 -0.93 -9.94 -11.68
C LEU A 249 -0.76 -10.42 -10.23
N TYR A 250 -1.87 -10.56 -9.49
CA TYR A 250 -1.84 -10.81 -8.05
C TYR A 250 -2.57 -12.11 -7.69
N HIS A 251 -2.12 -12.77 -6.65
CA HIS A 251 -2.82 -13.94 -6.10
C HIS A 251 -4.11 -13.52 -5.40
N CYS A 252 -4.02 -12.49 -4.56
CA CYS A 252 -5.17 -11.82 -3.97
C CYS A 252 -5.51 -10.60 -4.84
N TYR A 253 -6.68 -10.58 -5.42
CA TYR A 253 -7.19 -9.48 -6.25
C TYR A 253 -8.61 -9.13 -5.84
N TYR A 254 -9.01 -7.91 -6.15
CA TYR A 254 -10.33 -7.39 -5.80
C TYR A 254 -11.36 -7.66 -6.90
N THR A 255 -12.58 -7.95 -6.48
CA THR A 255 -13.77 -7.85 -7.34
C THR A 255 -14.15 -6.37 -7.49
N GLU A 256 -15.03 -6.08 -8.44
CA GLU A 256 -15.57 -4.72 -8.61
C GLU A 256 -16.21 -4.20 -7.32
N ASP A 257 -17.01 -5.02 -6.65
CA ASP A 257 -17.66 -4.67 -5.38
C ASP A 257 -16.64 -4.32 -4.28
N GLN A 258 -15.53 -5.04 -4.20
CA GLN A 258 -14.48 -4.75 -3.21
C GLN A 258 -13.74 -3.42 -3.50
N HIS A 259 -13.56 -3.06 -4.78
CA HIS A 259 -13.05 -1.74 -5.15
C HIS A 259 -14.00 -0.62 -4.74
N VAL A 260 -15.30 -0.83 -4.93
CA VAL A 260 -16.35 0.12 -4.51
C VAL A 260 -16.41 0.23 -2.98
N GLU A 261 -16.36 -0.89 -2.27
CA GLU A 261 -16.38 -0.93 -0.80
C GLU A 261 -15.21 -0.15 -0.20
N LEU A 262 -13.99 -0.38 -0.71
CA LEU A 262 -12.80 0.36 -0.27
C LEU A 262 -12.96 1.86 -0.54
N ALA A 263 -13.42 2.25 -1.73
CA ALA A 263 -13.60 3.65 -2.07
C ALA A 263 -14.67 4.32 -1.17
N PHE A 264 -15.77 3.63 -0.96
CA PHE A 264 -16.84 4.12 -0.07
C PHE A 264 -16.33 4.35 1.36
N LEU A 265 -15.59 3.39 1.91
CA LEU A 265 -14.99 3.53 3.24
C LEU A 265 -14.07 4.76 3.32
N LEU A 266 -13.18 4.93 2.35
CA LEU A 266 -12.22 6.04 2.36
C LEU A 266 -12.89 7.40 2.15
N ASP A 267 -13.89 7.46 1.28
CA ASP A 267 -14.68 8.66 1.05
C ASP A 267 -15.47 9.06 2.31
N GLU A 268 -16.07 8.08 3.02
CA GLU A 268 -16.76 8.33 4.27
C GLU A 268 -15.80 8.76 5.39
N LEU A 269 -14.63 8.15 5.50
CA LEU A 269 -13.62 8.58 6.47
C LEU A 269 -13.15 10.01 6.18
N TYR A 270 -12.91 10.35 4.92
CA TYR A 270 -12.47 11.69 4.54
C TYR A 270 -13.54 12.75 4.77
N LYS A 271 -14.79 12.42 4.47
CA LYS A 271 -15.94 13.34 4.55
C LYS A 271 -16.41 13.53 5.98
N SER A 272 -16.59 12.41 6.69
CA SER A 272 -17.25 12.40 8.00
C SER A 272 -16.28 12.43 9.17
N PHE A 273 -15.06 11.92 8.99
CA PHE A 273 -14.06 11.77 10.05
C PHE A 273 -12.65 12.15 9.56
N PRO A 274 -12.42 13.35 9.03
CA PRO A 274 -11.12 13.73 8.47
C PRO A 274 -10.05 13.79 9.56
N TYR A 275 -9.25 12.74 9.66
CA TYR A 275 -8.25 12.61 10.73
C TYR A 275 -6.83 12.43 10.20
N ASN A 276 -6.61 11.51 9.27
CA ASN A 276 -5.30 11.18 8.72
C ASN A 276 -5.20 11.42 7.21
N ASP A 277 -3.98 11.71 6.75
CA ASP A 277 -3.68 11.76 5.32
C ASP A 277 -3.87 10.40 4.67
N MET A 278 -4.48 10.38 3.48
CA MET A 278 -4.68 9.17 2.68
C MET A 278 -4.06 9.34 1.30
N ILE A 279 -3.28 8.36 0.88
CA ILE A 279 -2.66 8.26 -0.43
C ILE A 279 -3.01 6.92 -1.04
N ILE A 280 -3.62 6.96 -2.21
CA ILE A 280 -4.03 5.76 -2.94
C ILE A 280 -3.28 5.72 -4.27
N THR A 281 -2.90 4.53 -4.71
CA THR A 281 -2.32 4.31 -6.03
C THR A 281 -3.12 3.28 -6.82
N TYR A 282 -3.44 3.60 -8.07
CA TYR A 282 -4.16 2.71 -9.01
C TYR A 282 -3.63 2.83 -10.43
N ASP A 283 -4.00 1.86 -11.28
CA ASP A 283 -3.96 2.05 -12.72
C ASP A 283 -5.00 3.08 -13.16
N ASN A 284 -4.70 3.81 -14.22
CA ASN A 284 -5.59 4.85 -14.75
C ASN A 284 -6.70 4.20 -15.58
N SER A 285 -7.72 3.66 -14.90
CA SER A 285 -8.93 3.15 -15.54
C SER A 285 -10.10 4.12 -15.37
N PRO A 286 -11.03 4.19 -16.35
CA PRO A 286 -12.25 5.00 -16.19
C PRO A 286 -13.08 4.58 -14.98
N ALA A 287 -13.20 3.28 -14.70
CA ALA A 287 -13.94 2.78 -13.55
C ALA A 287 -13.40 3.32 -12.22
N ILE A 288 -12.07 3.32 -12.03
CA ILE A 288 -11.47 3.90 -10.82
C ILE A 288 -11.70 5.40 -10.73
N GLN A 289 -11.67 6.11 -11.86
CA GLN A 289 -11.97 7.55 -11.86
C GLN A 289 -13.42 7.84 -11.48
N ASP A 290 -14.34 6.95 -11.81
CA ASP A 290 -15.77 7.08 -11.50
C ASP A 290 -16.08 6.63 -10.06
N ILE A 291 -15.39 5.62 -9.53
CA ILE A 291 -15.57 5.12 -8.17
C ILE A 291 -15.10 6.18 -7.14
N TYR A 292 -13.91 6.75 -7.32
CA TYR A 292 -13.34 7.72 -6.38
C TYR A 292 -13.74 9.16 -6.70
N GLN A 293 -14.62 9.75 -5.90
CA GLN A 293 -15.19 11.08 -6.13
C GLN A 293 -14.44 12.21 -5.42
N TYR A 294 -13.93 11.97 -4.22
CA TYR A 294 -13.38 13.01 -3.34
C TYR A 294 -11.88 13.24 -3.44
N PRO A 295 -11.03 12.24 -3.77
CA PRO A 295 -9.60 12.47 -3.76
C PRO A 295 -9.15 13.44 -4.84
N GLU A 296 -8.12 14.21 -4.52
CA GLU A 296 -7.37 14.97 -5.50
C GLU A 296 -6.61 14.00 -6.42
N LYS A 297 -6.90 14.06 -7.72
CA LYS A 297 -6.40 13.08 -8.71
C LYS A 297 -5.10 13.57 -9.33
N TYR A 298 -4.06 12.75 -9.24
CA TYR A 298 -2.76 12.97 -9.84
C TYR A 298 -2.46 11.88 -10.86
N TYR A 299 -2.06 12.27 -12.07
CA TYR A 299 -1.65 11.33 -13.10
C TYR A 299 -0.13 11.17 -13.08
N VAL A 300 0.35 9.91 -13.05
CA VAL A 300 1.77 9.60 -12.99
C VAL A 300 2.18 8.78 -14.20
N THR A 301 3.08 9.33 -15.00
CA THR A 301 3.61 8.58 -16.16
C THR A 301 4.60 7.53 -15.70
N ARG A 302 4.32 6.28 -16.05
CA ARG A 302 5.17 5.15 -15.71
C ARG A 302 5.34 4.20 -16.90
N LYS A 303 6.57 4.03 -17.35
CA LYS A 303 6.90 2.99 -18.32
C LYS A 303 7.03 1.66 -17.61
N TYR A 304 6.13 0.73 -17.90
CA TYR A 304 6.25 -0.66 -17.49
C TYR A 304 7.28 -1.34 -18.38
N SER A 305 8.41 -1.74 -17.85
CA SER A 305 9.36 -2.60 -18.57
C SER A 305 8.87 -4.06 -18.50
N ILE A 306 7.74 -4.36 -19.12
CA ILE A 306 7.46 -5.72 -19.53
C ILE A 306 8.18 -5.85 -20.87
N ALA A 307 9.33 -6.50 -20.89
CA ALA A 307 9.95 -6.88 -22.15
C ALA A 307 8.97 -7.80 -22.90
N ASN A 308 8.55 -7.39 -24.09
CA ASN A 308 7.87 -8.25 -25.04
C ASN A 308 8.75 -9.45 -25.39
#